data_fe3ee70b7123aa9a746a198f7c80bf96
#
_entry.id   fe3ee70b7123aa9a746a198f7c80bf96
#
_cell.length_a   1.000
_cell.length_b   1.000
_cell.length_c   1.000
_cell.angle_alpha   90.00
_cell.angle_beta   90.00
_cell.angle_gamma   90.00
#
_symmetry.space_group_name_H-M   'P 1'
#
loop_
_entity.id
_entity.type
_entity.pdbx_description
1 polymer ?
#
loop_
_entity_poly.entity_id
_entity_poly.type
_entity_poly.pdbx_seq_one_letter_code
_entity_poly.pdbx_strand_id
1 'polypeptide(L)'
;MCLLRQSSTIGKVLVLLCGYFLAVHAVHADGFVAEDERFKLIRLDSENSARQLAEQYLDDRFDAWQLSELNGRASFRAGDVVAIPKTPLKPAAIYAGNARAIPVLCYHQFSAGSEAKRRLEVAADNFEQQMRFLSEGGYQVIPLKKMLSILQGNSAIPPKTVVLTIDDGYRSVYTYAYPILKKYGFSATLFVYTDFIGGAAALSWQQVKTMSDSGVIDVESHTKSHSSLSFDAQRESIAEHQKRIAVEIDTAARAIKKHVGHTPTILAYPYGDSSRYVVEYLAAANYELGATVTRGANRVYADPFLLQRTMIYNNHTQEDFKKFLLSSRPR
;
A
#
# COMPACT_ATOMS: atom_id res chain seq x y z
N MET A 1 -97.37 27.45 3.90
CA MET A 1 -97.33 28.30 2.73
C MET A 1 -96.34 29.40 3.02
N CYS A 2 -95.38 29.57 2.25
CA CYS A 2 -94.36 30.60 2.14
C CYS A 2 -92.94 30.19 2.44
N LEU A 3 -92.16 30.14 1.35
CA LEU A 3 -90.76 29.86 1.25
C LEU A 3 -89.92 31.02 1.74
N LEU A 4 -88.91 30.75 2.53
CA LEU A 4 -87.84 31.67 2.86
C LEU A 4 -86.53 31.25 2.10
N ARG A 5 -86.06 32.16 1.31
CA ARG A 5 -84.67 32.07 0.69
C ARG A 5 -83.72 32.66 1.72
N GLN A 6 -82.71 31.92 2.06
CA GLN A 6 -81.50 32.44 2.72
C GLN A 6 -80.35 32.60 1.68
N SER A 7 -79.80 33.76 1.63
CA SER A 7 -78.53 34.08 0.93
C SER A 7 -77.41 33.96 1.97
N SER A 8 -76.43 33.10 1.72
CA SER A 8 -75.23 33.03 2.51
C SER A 8 -74.07 33.55 1.73
N THR A 9 -73.45 34.54 2.29
CA THR A 9 -72.16 35.09 1.81
C THR A 9 -71.01 34.19 2.27
N ILE A 10 -70.31 33.54 1.34
CA ILE A 10 -69.16 32.72 1.67
C ILE A 10 -67.92 33.52 1.45
N GLY A 11 -67.22 33.82 2.54
CA GLY A 11 -65.87 34.41 2.52
C GLY A 11 -64.84 33.45 1.93
N LYS A 12 -64.10 33.92 0.94
CA LYS A 12 -62.98 33.16 0.36
C LYS A 12 -61.81 33.18 1.32
N VAL A 13 -61.52 32.08 1.97
CA VAL A 13 -60.23 31.84 2.65
C VAL A 13 -59.29 31.24 1.62
N LEU A 14 -58.26 32.01 1.24
CA LEU A 14 -57.20 31.58 0.38
C LEU A 14 -56.22 30.77 1.22
N VAL A 15 -56.28 29.42 1.14
CA VAL A 15 -55.27 28.54 1.73
C VAL A 15 -54.12 28.42 0.75
N LEU A 16 -52.97 29.06 1.07
CA LEU A 16 -51.70 28.84 0.41
C LEU A 16 -51.15 27.45 0.85
N LEU A 17 -51.34 26.43 0.03
CA LEU A 17 -50.65 25.17 0.16
C LEU A 17 -49.21 25.36 -0.36
N CYS A 18 -48.25 25.59 0.57
CA CYS A 18 -46.86 25.40 0.32
C CYS A 18 -46.62 23.90 0.03
N GLY A 19 -46.55 23.55 -1.25
CA GLY A 19 -46.12 22.21 -1.68
C GLY A 19 -44.66 22.00 -1.36
N TYR A 20 -44.37 21.34 -0.24
CA TYR A 20 -43.09 20.68 -0.08
C TYR A 20 -43.03 19.51 -1.06
N PHE A 21 -42.33 19.69 -2.17
CA PHE A 21 -41.86 18.58 -2.99
C PHE A 21 -40.83 17.82 -2.15
N LEU A 22 -41.24 16.85 -1.40
CA LEU A 22 -40.41 15.76 -0.95
C LEU A 22 -40.00 14.98 -2.22
N ALA A 23 -38.80 15.25 -2.71
CA ALA A 23 -38.18 14.38 -3.67
C ALA A 23 -37.98 13.03 -2.95
N VAL A 24 -38.93 12.14 -3.13
CA VAL A 24 -38.77 10.73 -2.80
C VAL A 24 -37.69 10.23 -3.76
N HIS A 25 -36.45 10.20 -3.32
CA HIS A 25 -35.44 9.42 -3.99
C HIS A 25 -35.93 7.98 -3.92
N ALA A 26 -36.41 7.47 -5.03
CA ALA A 26 -36.68 6.05 -5.20
C ALA A 26 -35.35 5.34 -4.92
N VAL A 27 -35.19 4.76 -3.75
CA VAL A 27 -34.13 3.82 -3.46
C VAL A 27 -34.44 2.62 -4.35
N HIS A 28 -33.81 2.55 -5.51
CA HIS A 28 -33.84 1.38 -6.35
C HIS A 28 -33.13 0.29 -5.54
N ALA A 29 -33.84 -0.73 -5.15
CA ALA A 29 -33.30 -1.86 -4.40
C ALA A 29 -32.59 -2.76 -5.42
N ASP A 30 -31.27 -2.85 -5.35
CA ASP A 30 -30.50 -3.82 -6.13
C ASP A 30 -31.09 -5.23 -5.98
N GLY A 31 -31.16 -5.97 -7.10
CA GLY A 31 -31.81 -7.28 -7.14
C GLY A 31 -30.95 -8.36 -6.48
N PHE A 32 -31.46 -9.06 -5.48
CA PHE A 32 -30.84 -10.26 -4.94
C PHE A 32 -30.75 -11.35 -6.01
N VAL A 33 -29.55 -11.97 -6.17
CA VAL A 33 -29.33 -13.05 -7.14
C VAL A 33 -29.14 -14.40 -6.44
N ALA A 34 -28.16 -14.48 -5.51
CA ALA A 34 -27.81 -15.68 -4.76
C ALA A 34 -26.95 -15.32 -3.53
N GLU A 35 -26.78 -16.27 -2.63
CA GLU A 35 -25.81 -16.16 -1.54
C GLU A 35 -25.29 -17.52 -1.11
N ASP A 36 -24.08 -17.53 -0.54
CA ASP A 36 -23.50 -18.66 0.20
C ASP A 36 -23.09 -18.21 1.61
N GLU A 37 -22.28 -18.99 2.31
CA GLU A 37 -21.81 -18.65 3.66
C GLU A 37 -20.92 -17.39 3.68
N ARG A 38 -20.24 -17.07 2.59
CA ARG A 38 -19.24 -16.01 2.49
C ARG A 38 -19.70 -14.79 1.72
N PHE A 39 -20.53 -14.97 0.68
CA PHE A 39 -20.85 -13.91 -0.27
C PHE A 39 -22.35 -13.81 -0.53
N LYS A 40 -22.78 -12.58 -0.82
CA LYS A 40 -24.06 -12.26 -1.41
C LYS A 40 -23.84 -11.73 -2.82
N LEU A 41 -24.54 -12.26 -3.79
CA LEU A 41 -24.54 -11.77 -5.17
C LEU A 41 -25.75 -10.87 -5.37
N ILE A 42 -25.50 -9.64 -5.82
CA ILE A 42 -26.54 -8.66 -6.13
C ILE A 42 -26.44 -8.24 -7.59
N ARG A 43 -27.57 -7.96 -8.23
CA ARG A 43 -27.64 -7.34 -9.55
C ARG A 43 -27.92 -5.86 -9.38
N LEU A 44 -27.06 -5.01 -9.91
CA LEU A 44 -27.21 -3.58 -9.79
C LEU A 44 -28.27 -3.01 -10.71
N ASP A 45 -29.12 -2.13 -10.21
CA ASP A 45 -30.12 -1.40 -10.99
C ASP A 45 -29.55 -0.11 -11.61
N SER A 46 -28.40 0.35 -11.14
CA SER A 46 -27.74 1.58 -11.59
C SER A 46 -26.23 1.42 -11.66
N GLU A 47 -25.54 2.38 -12.25
CA GLU A 47 -24.08 2.48 -12.22
C GLU A 47 -23.61 2.84 -10.81
N ASN A 48 -22.63 2.10 -10.30
CA ASN A 48 -22.05 2.29 -8.98
C ASN A 48 -20.53 2.13 -9.01
N SER A 49 -19.83 2.89 -8.18
CA SER A 49 -18.43 2.62 -7.83
C SER A 49 -18.34 1.62 -6.68
N ALA A 50 -17.20 0.94 -6.56
CA ALA A 50 -16.92 0.08 -5.41
C ALA A 50 -17.09 0.83 -4.07
N ARG A 51 -16.80 2.15 -4.05
CA ARG A 51 -16.94 3.00 -2.87
C ARG A 51 -18.41 3.20 -2.45
N GLN A 52 -19.30 3.42 -3.41
CA GLN A 52 -20.75 3.55 -3.14
C GLN A 52 -21.33 2.23 -2.65
N LEU A 53 -20.94 1.11 -3.29
CA LEU A 53 -21.38 -0.21 -2.85
C LEU A 53 -20.80 -0.61 -1.48
N ALA A 54 -19.57 -0.22 -1.16
CA ALA A 54 -19.01 -0.47 0.15
C ALA A 54 -19.73 0.33 1.24
N GLU A 55 -20.08 1.59 0.98
CA GLU A 55 -20.89 2.41 1.89
C GLU A 55 -22.27 1.80 2.11
N GLN A 56 -22.90 1.26 1.06
CA GLN A 56 -24.25 0.69 1.10
C GLN A 56 -24.30 -0.71 1.74
N TYR A 57 -23.33 -1.57 1.50
CA TYR A 57 -23.39 -2.99 1.86
C TYR A 57 -22.37 -3.43 2.91
N LEU A 58 -21.31 -2.64 3.15
CA LEU A 58 -20.26 -2.95 4.12
C LEU A 58 -20.22 -1.93 5.28
N ASP A 59 -21.14 -0.96 5.30
CA ASP A 59 -21.21 0.13 6.27
C ASP A 59 -19.95 1.02 6.33
N ASP A 60 -19.02 0.86 5.38
CA ASP A 60 -17.80 1.66 5.31
C ASP A 60 -17.30 1.81 3.88
N ARG A 61 -17.34 3.05 3.37
CA ARG A 61 -16.81 3.39 2.03
C ARG A 61 -15.32 3.08 1.84
N PHE A 62 -14.55 2.96 2.94
CA PHE A 62 -13.14 2.61 2.90
C PHE A 62 -12.91 1.12 2.66
N ASP A 63 -13.95 0.29 2.78
CA ASP A 63 -13.92 -1.12 2.42
C ASP A 63 -14.10 -1.38 0.91
N ALA A 64 -14.15 -0.32 0.09
CA ALA A 64 -14.26 -0.38 -1.37
C ALA A 64 -13.21 -1.27 -2.05
N TRP A 65 -12.02 -1.37 -1.48
CA TRP A 65 -10.96 -2.23 -1.97
C TRP A 65 -11.38 -3.71 -1.99
N GLN A 66 -12.11 -4.18 -0.97
CA GLN A 66 -12.60 -5.57 -0.90
C GLN A 66 -13.51 -5.90 -2.09
N LEU A 67 -14.40 -4.96 -2.43
CA LEU A 67 -15.30 -5.12 -3.58
C LEU A 67 -14.53 -5.05 -4.89
N SER A 68 -13.53 -4.18 -4.99
CA SER A 68 -12.70 -4.05 -6.18
C SER A 68 -11.88 -5.31 -6.44
N GLU A 69 -11.26 -5.89 -5.42
CA GLU A 69 -10.49 -7.12 -5.52
C GLU A 69 -11.39 -8.32 -5.83
N LEU A 70 -12.48 -8.49 -5.07
CA LEU A 70 -13.39 -9.61 -5.23
C LEU A 70 -14.01 -9.67 -6.62
N ASN A 71 -14.30 -8.52 -7.23
CA ASN A 71 -14.97 -8.42 -8.53
C ASN A 71 -14.03 -8.06 -9.69
N GLY A 72 -12.73 -7.86 -9.43
CA GLY A 72 -11.73 -7.52 -10.44
C GLY A 72 -11.88 -6.14 -11.07
N ARG A 73 -12.67 -5.24 -10.46
CA ARG A 73 -12.93 -3.88 -10.99
C ARG A 73 -13.48 -2.95 -9.90
N ALA A 74 -13.23 -1.63 -10.06
CA ALA A 74 -13.64 -0.60 -9.10
C ALA A 74 -14.92 0.18 -9.52
N SER A 75 -15.49 -0.12 -10.70
CA SER A 75 -16.70 0.50 -11.23
C SER A 75 -17.60 -0.54 -11.85
N PHE A 76 -18.90 -0.40 -11.67
CA PHE A 76 -19.93 -1.35 -12.05
C PHE A 76 -21.05 -0.64 -12.79
N ARG A 77 -21.65 -1.30 -13.78
CA ARG A 77 -22.77 -0.78 -14.58
C ARG A 77 -24.09 -1.37 -14.11
N ALA A 78 -25.19 -0.72 -14.45
CA ALA A 78 -26.52 -1.30 -14.32
C ALA A 78 -26.57 -2.68 -15.01
N GLY A 79 -27.17 -3.67 -14.35
CA GLY A 79 -27.23 -5.07 -14.79
C GLY A 79 -26.04 -5.94 -14.40
N ASP A 80 -24.93 -5.38 -13.93
CA ASP A 80 -23.81 -6.17 -13.41
C ASP A 80 -24.22 -6.97 -12.18
N VAL A 81 -23.68 -8.18 -12.06
CA VAL A 81 -23.77 -8.99 -10.84
C VAL A 81 -22.49 -8.77 -10.05
N VAL A 82 -22.63 -8.35 -8.81
CA VAL A 82 -21.52 -8.00 -7.91
C VAL A 82 -21.53 -8.91 -6.68
N ALA A 83 -20.38 -9.47 -6.37
CA ALA A 83 -20.17 -10.24 -5.15
C ALA A 83 -19.86 -9.29 -3.98
N ILE A 84 -20.67 -9.38 -2.93
CA ILE A 84 -20.51 -8.62 -1.69
C ILE A 84 -20.13 -9.59 -0.56
N PRO A 85 -19.04 -9.40 0.18
CA PRO A 85 -18.72 -10.26 1.31
C PRO A 85 -19.73 -10.09 2.44
N LYS A 86 -20.26 -11.20 2.97
CA LYS A 86 -21.23 -11.19 4.11
C LYS A 86 -20.56 -10.80 5.43
N THR A 87 -19.29 -11.15 5.54
CA THR A 87 -18.44 -10.71 6.66
C THR A 87 -17.29 -9.92 6.04
N PRO A 88 -17.39 -8.59 5.99
CA PRO A 88 -16.28 -7.77 5.53
C PRO A 88 -15.04 -8.10 6.33
N LEU A 89 -13.89 -8.20 5.65
CA LEU A 89 -12.61 -8.26 6.32
C LEU A 89 -12.43 -6.91 7.04
N LYS A 90 -12.97 -6.82 8.24
CA LYS A 90 -12.66 -5.72 9.14
C LYS A 90 -11.40 -6.13 9.85
N PRO A 91 -10.21 -5.61 9.44
CA PRO A 91 -9.00 -5.85 10.19
C PRO A 91 -9.31 -5.46 11.64
N ALA A 92 -9.05 -6.36 12.57
CA ALA A 92 -9.42 -6.21 13.99
C ALA A 92 -8.75 -4.98 14.61
N ALA A 93 -9.07 -3.76 14.21
CA ALA A 93 -8.63 -2.49 14.76
C ALA A 93 -8.96 -1.24 13.93
N ILE A 94 -9.81 -1.28 12.91
CA ILE A 94 -10.26 -0.02 12.29
C ILE A 94 -11.51 0.45 13.01
N TYR A 95 -11.34 0.97 14.21
CA TYR A 95 -12.34 1.87 14.78
C TYR A 95 -12.07 3.27 14.21
N ALA A 96 -13.13 3.95 13.77
CA ALA A 96 -13.07 5.35 13.35
C ALA A 96 -12.31 6.16 14.42
N GLY A 97 -11.19 6.79 14.05
CA GLY A 97 -10.34 7.58 14.94
C GLY A 97 -9.03 6.92 15.41
N ASN A 98 -8.84 5.61 15.26
CA ASN A 98 -7.63 4.90 15.70
C ASN A 98 -6.92 4.08 14.61
N ALA A 99 -7.13 4.39 13.34
CA ALA A 99 -6.48 3.69 12.24
C ALA A 99 -4.95 3.88 12.30
N ARG A 100 -4.26 2.91 12.91
CA ARG A 100 -2.80 2.87 12.92
C ARG A 100 -2.29 2.70 11.49
N ALA A 101 -1.21 3.38 11.18
CA ALA A 101 -0.50 3.19 9.93
C ALA A 101 0.94 2.77 10.23
N ILE A 102 1.53 1.98 9.36
CA ILE A 102 2.90 1.49 9.50
C ILE A 102 3.79 2.34 8.60
N PRO A 103 4.72 3.12 9.16
CA PRO A 103 5.75 3.78 8.37
C PRO A 103 6.73 2.73 7.85
N VAL A 104 7.01 2.80 6.55
CA VAL A 104 8.08 2.04 5.90
C VAL A 104 9.17 3.04 5.55
N LEU A 105 10.32 2.92 6.20
CA LEU A 105 11.47 3.81 5.99
C LEU A 105 12.37 3.24 4.90
N CYS A 106 12.83 4.10 3.99
CA CYS A 106 13.65 3.71 2.85
C CYS A 106 15.02 4.40 2.91
N TYR A 107 16.05 3.61 3.04
CA TYR A 107 17.46 3.99 2.99
C TYR A 107 18.11 3.52 1.69
N HIS A 108 19.33 3.98 1.39
CA HIS A 108 20.11 3.52 0.23
C HIS A 108 21.58 3.32 0.59
N GLN A 109 22.33 4.38 0.74
CA GLN A 109 23.76 4.37 1.02
C GLN A 109 24.07 4.78 2.45
N PHE A 110 25.23 4.35 2.93
CA PHE A 110 25.76 4.75 4.23
C PHE A 110 27.18 5.24 4.10
N SER A 111 27.61 6.18 4.95
CA SER A 111 28.97 6.65 5.04
C SER A 111 29.54 6.46 6.45
N ALA A 112 30.85 6.48 6.59
CA ALA A 112 31.53 6.46 7.88
C ALA A 112 31.26 7.76 8.66
N GLY A 113 31.25 7.67 10.00
CA GLY A 113 31.17 8.81 10.88
C GLY A 113 29.81 9.52 10.88
N SER A 114 29.84 10.83 11.12
CA SER A 114 28.66 11.66 11.36
C SER A 114 28.19 12.48 10.15
N GLU A 115 28.93 12.49 9.04
CA GLU A 115 28.63 13.31 7.86
C GLU A 115 28.37 12.45 6.63
N ALA A 116 27.33 12.81 5.89
CA ALA A 116 26.97 12.22 4.60
C ALA A 116 26.97 13.31 3.52
N LYS A 117 27.61 13.03 2.38
CA LYS A 117 27.81 14.02 1.33
C LYS A 117 26.77 13.95 0.21
N ARG A 118 26.20 12.79 -0.04
CA ARG A 118 25.24 12.55 -1.13
C ARG A 118 23.81 12.52 -0.58
N ARG A 119 22.85 12.96 -1.37
CA ARG A 119 21.45 13.07 -0.94
C ARG A 119 20.88 11.77 -0.35
N LEU A 120 21.16 10.61 -0.99
CA LEU A 120 20.65 9.29 -0.59
C LEU A 120 21.59 8.57 0.39
N GLU A 121 22.59 9.25 0.94
CA GLU A 121 23.55 8.70 1.87
C GLU A 121 23.16 9.09 3.29
N VAL A 122 23.26 8.17 4.23
CA VAL A 122 23.04 8.42 5.66
C VAL A 122 24.33 8.08 6.40
N ALA A 123 24.83 9.00 7.23
CA ALA A 123 25.99 8.76 8.06
C ALA A 123 25.72 7.61 9.05
N ALA A 124 26.69 6.73 9.26
CA ALA A 124 26.55 5.57 10.14
C ALA A 124 26.17 5.96 11.56
N ASP A 125 26.76 7.07 12.08
CA ASP A 125 26.43 7.57 13.41
C ASP A 125 24.98 8.05 13.51
N ASN A 126 24.45 8.69 12.46
CA ASN A 126 23.05 9.10 12.40
C ASN A 126 22.11 7.90 12.31
N PHE A 127 22.46 6.90 11.49
CA PHE A 127 21.70 5.66 11.40
C PHE A 127 21.68 4.94 12.76
N GLU A 128 22.79 4.87 13.45
CA GLU A 128 22.86 4.26 14.78
C GLU A 128 22.02 5.03 15.81
N GLN A 129 22.03 6.37 15.77
CA GLN A 129 21.15 7.18 16.63
C GLN A 129 19.67 6.93 16.35
N GLN A 130 19.30 6.73 15.08
CA GLN A 130 17.93 6.38 14.70
C GLN A 130 17.55 4.99 15.24
N MET A 131 18.41 3.98 15.08
CA MET A 131 18.16 2.62 15.63
C MET A 131 18.09 2.61 17.15
N ARG A 132 18.96 3.37 17.81
CA ARG A 132 18.90 3.57 19.27
C ARG A 132 17.57 4.18 19.70
N PHE A 133 17.12 5.21 19.01
CA PHE A 133 15.82 5.84 19.30
C PHE A 133 14.66 4.86 19.15
N LEU A 134 14.67 4.01 18.12
CA LEU A 134 13.65 2.98 17.96
C LEU A 134 13.69 1.98 19.12
N SER A 135 14.87 1.53 19.52
CA SER A 135 15.06 0.56 20.60
C SER A 135 14.62 1.12 21.95
N GLU A 136 15.13 2.29 22.34
CA GLU A 136 14.79 2.95 23.60
C GLU A 136 13.33 3.40 23.65
N GLY A 137 12.77 3.78 22.50
CA GLY A 137 11.37 4.15 22.35
C GLY A 137 10.39 2.97 22.37
N GLY A 138 10.87 1.71 22.42
CA GLY A 138 10.05 0.51 22.40
C GLY A 138 9.32 0.32 21.07
N TYR A 139 9.93 0.72 19.95
CA TYR A 139 9.39 0.46 18.61
C TYR A 139 9.60 -1.01 18.22
N GLN A 140 8.60 -1.56 17.54
CA GLN A 140 8.68 -2.89 16.96
C GLN A 140 9.07 -2.78 15.48
N VAL A 141 10.31 -3.13 15.18
CA VAL A 141 10.79 -3.22 13.80
C VAL A 141 10.37 -4.59 13.27
N ILE A 142 9.44 -4.61 12.31
CA ILE A 142 8.94 -5.84 11.72
C ILE A 142 9.47 -6.03 10.29
N PRO A 143 9.68 -7.28 9.83
CA PRO A 143 10.00 -7.55 8.42
C PRO A 143 8.89 -7.06 7.49
N LEU A 144 9.25 -6.54 6.31
CA LEU A 144 8.27 -6.03 5.33
C LEU A 144 7.24 -7.10 4.91
N LYS A 145 7.66 -8.35 4.76
CA LYS A 145 6.75 -9.47 4.44
C LYS A 145 5.60 -9.66 5.46
N LYS A 146 5.76 -9.19 6.70
CA LYS A 146 4.66 -9.19 7.68
C LYS A 146 3.54 -8.22 7.33
N MET A 147 3.80 -7.23 6.46
CA MET A 147 2.77 -6.33 5.97
C MET A 147 1.64 -7.08 5.28
N LEU A 148 1.95 -8.14 4.51
CA LEU A 148 0.92 -8.92 3.81
C LEU A 148 -0.14 -9.46 4.79
N SER A 149 0.30 -10.13 5.86
CA SER A 149 -0.61 -10.66 6.88
C SER A 149 -1.46 -9.58 7.57
N ILE A 150 -0.88 -8.39 7.75
CA ILE A 150 -1.59 -7.23 8.33
C ILE A 150 -2.62 -6.68 7.34
N LEU A 151 -2.24 -6.51 6.08
CA LEU A 151 -3.12 -6.00 5.02
C LEU A 151 -4.29 -6.95 4.72
N GLN A 152 -4.07 -8.25 4.87
CA GLN A 152 -5.11 -9.28 4.77
C GLN A 152 -6.01 -9.40 6.02
N GLY A 153 -5.75 -8.59 7.06
CA GLY A 153 -6.50 -8.66 8.31
C GLY A 153 -6.18 -9.86 9.21
N ASN A 154 -5.17 -10.66 8.84
CA ASN A 154 -4.76 -11.86 9.60
C ASN A 154 -3.90 -11.52 10.83
N SER A 155 -3.42 -10.29 10.94
CA SER A 155 -2.60 -9.83 12.07
C SER A 155 -2.95 -8.39 12.43
N ALA A 156 -3.03 -8.10 13.72
CA ALA A 156 -3.19 -6.74 14.22
C ALA A 156 -1.88 -5.95 14.05
N ILE A 157 -1.98 -4.63 13.88
CA ILE A 157 -0.81 -3.74 13.91
C ILE A 157 -0.36 -3.54 15.37
N PRO A 158 0.82 -4.01 15.77
CA PRO A 158 1.34 -3.73 17.09
C PRO A 158 1.55 -2.22 17.31
N PRO A 159 1.53 -1.73 18.57
CA PRO A 159 1.90 -0.36 18.85
C PRO A 159 3.33 -0.05 18.40
N LYS A 160 3.57 1.19 17.94
CA LYS A 160 4.90 1.67 17.55
C LYS A 160 5.61 0.76 16.53
N THR A 161 4.85 0.22 15.56
CA THR A 161 5.41 -0.61 14.48
C THR A 161 6.07 0.27 13.42
N VAL A 162 7.22 -0.19 12.92
CA VAL A 162 7.97 0.40 11.80
C VAL A 162 8.61 -0.69 10.96
N VAL A 163 8.77 -0.44 9.66
CA VAL A 163 9.49 -1.30 8.73
C VAL A 163 10.72 -0.55 8.20
N LEU A 164 11.85 -1.24 8.10
CA LEU A 164 13.08 -0.71 7.52
C LEU A 164 13.34 -1.37 6.17
N THR A 165 13.58 -0.55 5.14
CA THR A 165 13.97 -1.02 3.81
C THR A 165 15.23 -0.30 3.34
N ILE A 166 16.03 -0.96 2.52
CA ILE A 166 17.27 -0.44 1.96
C ILE A 166 17.30 -0.80 0.49
N ASP A 167 17.50 0.17 -0.40
CA ASP A 167 17.45 -0.05 -1.84
C ASP A 167 18.87 -0.14 -2.45
N ASP A 168 18.93 -0.60 -3.69
CA ASP A 168 20.05 -0.68 -4.63
C ASP A 168 21.04 -1.82 -4.38
N GLY A 169 21.51 -2.04 -3.16
CA GLY A 169 22.55 -3.04 -2.89
C GLY A 169 23.97 -2.46 -2.84
N TYR A 170 24.14 -1.26 -2.30
CA TYR A 170 25.47 -0.66 -2.07
C TYR A 170 26.28 -1.42 -1.01
N ARG A 171 27.61 -1.51 -1.22
CA ARG A 171 28.53 -2.17 -0.27
C ARG A 171 28.46 -1.59 1.14
N SER A 172 28.16 -0.31 1.25
CA SER A 172 28.02 0.39 2.54
C SER A 172 26.94 -0.22 3.45
N VAL A 173 25.98 -0.93 2.90
CA VAL A 173 24.97 -1.68 3.66
C VAL A 173 25.66 -2.76 4.52
N TYR A 174 26.57 -3.55 3.92
CA TYR A 174 27.32 -4.58 4.64
C TYR A 174 28.30 -3.98 5.65
N THR A 175 28.92 -2.86 5.28
CA THR A 175 29.98 -2.25 6.10
C THR A 175 29.43 -1.51 7.32
N TYR A 176 28.28 -0.82 7.18
CA TYR A 176 27.77 0.07 8.21
C TYR A 176 26.38 -0.34 8.73
N ALA A 177 25.39 -0.52 7.86
CA ALA A 177 24.01 -0.73 8.30
C ALA A 177 23.82 -2.12 8.94
N TYR A 178 24.35 -3.16 8.34
CA TYR A 178 24.18 -4.54 8.81
C TYR A 178 24.71 -4.77 10.22
N PRO A 179 25.93 -4.33 10.61
CA PRO A 179 26.39 -4.45 11.99
C PRO A 179 25.53 -3.69 12.99
N ILE A 180 25.05 -2.50 12.61
CA ILE A 180 24.17 -1.70 13.47
C ILE A 180 22.82 -2.40 13.65
N LEU A 181 22.19 -2.87 12.59
CA LEU A 181 20.93 -3.63 12.68
C LEU A 181 21.09 -4.84 13.59
N LYS A 182 22.17 -5.60 13.41
CA LYS A 182 22.48 -6.77 14.25
C LYS A 182 22.66 -6.39 15.74
N LYS A 183 23.33 -5.28 16.02
CA LYS A 183 23.52 -4.74 17.38
C LYS A 183 22.20 -4.48 18.11
N TYR A 184 21.18 -3.96 17.39
CA TYR A 184 19.88 -3.63 17.96
C TYR A 184 18.85 -4.75 17.82
N GLY A 185 19.19 -5.88 17.22
CA GLY A 185 18.27 -6.99 16.97
C GLY A 185 17.17 -6.64 15.97
N PHE A 186 17.41 -5.69 15.07
CA PHE A 186 16.46 -5.27 14.05
C PHE A 186 16.72 -5.96 12.73
N SER A 187 15.66 -6.14 11.95
CA SER A 187 15.75 -6.62 10.57
C SER A 187 15.41 -5.52 9.57
N ALA A 188 15.90 -5.66 8.35
CA ALA A 188 15.53 -4.80 7.23
C ALA A 188 15.34 -5.64 5.96
N THR A 189 14.56 -5.12 5.00
CA THR A 189 14.47 -5.68 3.65
C THR A 189 15.42 -4.94 2.74
N LEU A 190 16.30 -5.66 2.07
CA LEU A 190 17.24 -5.14 1.07
C LEU A 190 16.71 -5.45 -0.32
N PHE A 191 16.43 -4.42 -1.09
CA PHE A 191 16.04 -4.52 -2.49
C PHE A 191 17.26 -4.36 -3.39
N VAL A 192 17.61 -5.41 -4.12
CA VAL A 192 18.80 -5.39 -4.98
C VAL A 192 18.42 -5.32 -6.46
N TYR A 193 19.05 -4.41 -7.23
CA TYR A 193 19.01 -4.54 -8.67
C TYR A 193 20.24 -5.34 -9.15
N THR A 194 19.97 -6.41 -9.87
CA THR A 194 20.93 -7.52 -9.97
C THR A 194 22.15 -7.23 -10.84
N ASP A 195 22.05 -6.30 -11.79
CA ASP A 195 23.18 -5.89 -12.63
C ASP A 195 24.21 -5.05 -11.86
N PHE A 196 23.83 -4.48 -10.72
CA PHE A 196 24.78 -3.73 -9.89
C PHE A 196 25.62 -4.62 -8.99
N ILE A 197 25.05 -5.73 -8.52
CA ILE A 197 25.73 -6.62 -7.57
C ILE A 197 27.00 -7.21 -8.18
N GLY A 198 28.10 -7.07 -7.45
CA GLY A 198 29.45 -7.41 -7.92
C GLY A 198 30.24 -6.21 -8.49
N GLY A 199 29.59 -5.06 -8.68
CA GLY A 199 30.24 -3.82 -9.10
C GLY A 199 31.13 -3.18 -8.02
N ALA A 200 31.96 -2.21 -8.42
CA ALA A 200 32.97 -1.61 -7.54
C ALA A 200 32.42 -0.96 -6.26
N ALA A 201 31.20 -0.37 -6.31
CA ALA A 201 30.54 0.23 -5.17
C ALA A 201 29.45 -0.66 -4.55
N ALA A 202 29.17 -1.80 -5.19
CA ALA A 202 28.08 -2.70 -4.81
C ALA A 202 28.53 -3.77 -3.81
N LEU A 203 27.53 -4.41 -3.22
CA LEU A 203 27.70 -5.69 -2.52
C LEU A 203 28.19 -6.78 -3.49
N SER A 204 28.96 -7.74 -2.98
CA SER A 204 29.13 -9.02 -3.67
C SER A 204 27.95 -9.95 -3.34
N TRP A 205 27.64 -10.92 -4.20
CA TRP A 205 26.64 -11.94 -3.91
C TRP A 205 26.96 -12.74 -2.65
N GLN A 206 28.24 -12.91 -2.31
CA GLN A 206 28.64 -13.56 -1.06
C GLN A 206 28.24 -12.72 0.16
N GLN A 207 28.39 -11.38 0.10
CA GLN A 207 27.93 -10.50 1.19
C GLN A 207 26.40 -10.49 1.31
N VAL A 208 25.69 -10.44 0.17
CA VAL A 208 24.22 -10.53 0.13
C VAL A 208 23.76 -11.83 0.80
N LYS A 209 24.36 -12.95 0.42
CA LYS A 209 24.04 -14.26 1.02
C LYS A 209 24.33 -14.32 2.52
N THR A 210 25.48 -13.82 2.95
CA THR A 210 25.86 -13.77 4.38
C THR A 210 24.84 -12.99 5.21
N MET A 211 24.37 -11.84 4.70
CA MET A 211 23.36 -11.02 5.38
C MET A 211 22.01 -11.71 5.42
N SER A 212 21.62 -12.37 4.33
CA SER A 212 20.36 -13.13 4.25
C SER A 212 20.37 -14.32 5.21
N ASP A 213 21.43 -15.14 5.22
CA ASP A 213 21.56 -16.32 6.06
C ASP A 213 21.56 -15.96 7.56
N SER A 214 21.95 -14.73 7.91
CA SER A 214 21.91 -14.26 9.30
C SER A 214 20.49 -14.01 9.83
N GLY A 215 19.49 -13.94 8.94
CA GLY A 215 18.12 -13.55 9.29
C GLY A 215 17.91 -12.07 9.60
N VAL A 216 18.97 -11.24 9.53
CA VAL A 216 18.88 -9.79 9.75
C VAL A 216 18.40 -9.06 8.51
N ILE A 217 18.79 -9.53 7.32
CA ILE A 217 18.42 -8.93 6.04
C ILE A 217 17.58 -9.90 5.22
N ASP A 218 16.38 -9.47 4.88
CA ASP A 218 15.51 -10.13 3.92
C ASP A 218 15.84 -9.55 2.54
N VAL A 219 16.18 -10.38 1.54
CA VAL A 219 16.67 -9.92 0.23
C VAL A 219 15.56 -10.04 -0.80
N GLU A 220 15.20 -8.93 -1.43
CA GLU A 220 14.08 -8.83 -2.35
C GLU A 220 14.47 -8.09 -3.64
N SER A 221 13.56 -8.01 -4.61
CA SER A 221 13.87 -7.52 -5.94
C SER A 221 13.76 -6.01 -6.08
N HIS A 222 14.77 -5.40 -6.74
CA HIS A 222 14.73 -4.03 -7.26
C HIS A 222 14.94 -4.01 -8.78
N THR A 223 14.44 -5.02 -9.46
CA THR A 223 14.59 -5.30 -10.89
C THR A 223 16.02 -5.75 -11.31
N LYS A 224 16.20 -5.96 -12.60
CA LYS A 224 17.50 -6.35 -13.18
C LYS A 224 18.44 -5.16 -13.25
N SER A 225 18.04 -4.08 -13.94
CA SER A 225 18.92 -2.98 -14.33
C SER A 225 18.60 -1.64 -13.68
N HIS A 226 17.59 -1.59 -12.78
CA HIS A 226 17.07 -0.36 -12.20
C HIS A 226 16.46 0.60 -13.23
N SER A 227 15.96 0.08 -14.35
CA SER A 227 15.24 0.88 -15.33
C SER A 227 13.84 1.22 -14.84
N SER A 228 13.33 2.41 -15.20
CA SER A 228 11.93 2.76 -14.96
C SER A 228 11.00 1.72 -15.58
N LEU A 229 9.99 1.29 -14.84
CA LEU A 229 8.97 0.34 -15.31
C LEU A 229 7.78 1.04 -16.00
N SER A 230 7.82 2.36 -16.14
CA SER A 230 6.82 3.13 -16.87
C SER A 230 6.91 2.87 -18.37
N PHE A 231 5.74 2.94 -19.04
CA PHE A 231 5.66 2.89 -20.50
C PHE A 231 6.02 4.25 -21.11
N ASP A 232 6.94 4.25 -22.07
CA ASP A 232 7.31 5.43 -22.85
C ASP A 232 6.97 5.22 -24.33
N ALA A 233 5.82 5.73 -24.77
CA ALA A 233 5.32 5.59 -26.13
C ALA A 233 6.22 6.25 -27.20
N GLN A 234 7.20 7.09 -26.81
CA GLN A 234 8.17 7.67 -27.72
C GLN A 234 9.38 6.76 -27.97
N ARG A 235 9.61 5.77 -27.10
CA ARG A 235 10.80 4.91 -27.11
C ARG A 235 10.52 3.46 -27.36
N GLU A 236 9.31 2.99 -27.07
CA GLU A 236 8.95 1.58 -27.19
C GLU A 236 7.48 1.38 -27.57
N SER A 237 7.20 0.31 -28.28
CA SER A 237 5.85 -0.20 -28.50
C SER A 237 5.34 -0.92 -27.24
N ILE A 238 4.03 -1.16 -27.15
CA ILE A 238 3.44 -1.93 -26.05
C ILE A 238 4.08 -3.32 -25.94
N ALA A 239 4.33 -4.00 -27.06
CA ALA A 239 4.95 -5.32 -27.05
C ALA A 239 6.40 -5.31 -26.55
N GLU A 240 7.20 -4.29 -26.91
CA GLU A 240 8.55 -4.09 -26.41
C GLU A 240 8.54 -3.77 -24.92
N HIS A 241 7.63 -2.91 -24.46
CA HIS A 241 7.42 -2.63 -23.04
C HIS A 241 7.14 -3.92 -22.26
N GLN A 242 6.19 -4.72 -22.71
CA GLN A 242 5.82 -5.98 -22.05
C GLN A 242 7.01 -6.93 -21.96
N LYS A 243 7.78 -7.05 -23.04
CA LYS A 243 9.02 -7.87 -23.06
C LYS A 243 10.07 -7.33 -22.10
N ARG A 244 10.25 -6.00 -22.04
CA ARG A 244 11.19 -5.36 -21.12
C ARG A 244 10.81 -5.59 -19.67
N ILE A 245 9.52 -5.42 -19.31
CA ILE A 245 9.02 -5.70 -17.96
C ILE A 245 9.31 -7.15 -17.56
N ALA A 246 9.01 -8.12 -18.42
CA ALA A 246 9.34 -9.53 -18.16
C ALA A 246 10.84 -9.75 -17.93
N VAL A 247 11.69 -9.13 -18.74
CA VAL A 247 13.16 -9.25 -18.58
C VAL A 247 13.63 -8.64 -17.26
N GLU A 248 13.14 -7.45 -16.90
CA GLU A 248 13.52 -6.75 -15.67
C GLU A 248 13.14 -7.54 -14.41
N ILE A 249 11.94 -8.11 -14.38
CA ILE A 249 11.41 -8.80 -13.22
C ILE A 249 11.92 -10.23 -13.11
N ASP A 250 11.78 -11.03 -14.18
CA ASP A 250 12.10 -12.46 -14.12
C ASP A 250 13.58 -12.74 -14.05
N THR A 251 14.41 -11.89 -14.70
CA THR A 251 15.87 -12.09 -14.65
C THR A 251 16.40 -11.78 -13.26
N ALA A 252 15.89 -10.72 -12.62
CA ALA A 252 16.22 -10.41 -11.23
C ALA A 252 15.80 -11.55 -10.28
N ALA A 253 14.59 -12.05 -10.44
CA ALA A 253 14.09 -13.14 -9.61
C ALA A 253 14.95 -14.41 -9.74
N ARG A 254 15.33 -14.79 -10.96
CA ARG A 254 16.26 -15.92 -11.19
C ARG A 254 17.64 -15.70 -10.58
N ALA A 255 18.18 -14.50 -10.68
CA ALA A 255 19.48 -14.17 -10.09
C ALA A 255 19.46 -14.25 -8.56
N ILE A 256 18.44 -13.66 -7.92
CA ILE A 256 18.27 -13.71 -6.47
C ILE A 256 18.09 -15.17 -6.03
N LYS A 257 17.22 -15.94 -6.67
CA LYS A 257 17.04 -17.36 -6.37
C LYS A 257 18.34 -18.15 -6.48
N LYS A 258 19.13 -17.91 -7.52
CA LYS A 258 20.42 -18.58 -7.75
C LYS A 258 21.43 -18.29 -6.65
N HIS A 259 21.54 -17.04 -6.21
CA HIS A 259 22.62 -16.60 -5.33
C HIS A 259 22.23 -16.55 -3.84
N VAL A 260 20.96 -16.33 -3.54
CA VAL A 260 20.45 -16.22 -2.16
C VAL A 260 19.71 -17.47 -1.72
N GLY A 261 19.03 -18.17 -2.62
CA GLY A 261 18.37 -19.44 -2.35
C GLY A 261 16.84 -19.37 -2.28
N HIS A 262 16.22 -18.18 -2.34
CA HIS A 262 14.77 -18.04 -2.41
C HIS A 262 14.35 -17.19 -3.61
N THR A 263 13.11 -17.36 -4.05
CA THR A 263 12.50 -16.50 -5.07
C THR A 263 11.93 -15.27 -4.38
N PRO A 264 12.25 -14.04 -4.84
CA PRO A 264 11.69 -12.83 -4.26
C PRO A 264 10.16 -12.79 -4.47
N THR A 265 9.45 -12.30 -3.47
CA THR A 265 8.00 -12.08 -3.51
C THR A 265 7.62 -10.61 -3.33
N ILE A 266 8.60 -9.74 -3.15
CA ILE A 266 8.41 -8.30 -2.99
C ILE A 266 9.27 -7.55 -4.01
N LEU A 267 8.67 -6.53 -4.64
CA LEU A 267 9.40 -5.65 -5.55
C LEU A 267 9.39 -4.21 -5.04
N ALA A 268 10.55 -3.55 -4.97
CA ALA A 268 10.59 -2.10 -4.94
C ALA A 268 10.67 -1.57 -6.38
N TYR A 269 9.76 -0.66 -6.73
CA TYR A 269 9.77 -0.06 -8.07
C TYR A 269 10.91 0.95 -8.19
N PRO A 270 11.82 0.82 -9.18
CA PRO A 270 12.80 1.86 -9.47
C PRO A 270 12.10 3.22 -9.67
N TYR A 271 12.60 4.24 -8.99
CA TYR A 271 12.02 5.60 -8.96
C TYR A 271 10.59 5.69 -8.39
N GLY A 272 10.00 4.59 -7.95
CA GLY A 272 8.60 4.46 -7.56
C GLY A 272 7.64 4.28 -8.74
N ASP A 273 8.16 4.09 -9.95
CA ASP A 273 7.40 4.00 -11.20
C ASP A 273 6.65 2.66 -11.28
N SER A 274 5.34 2.73 -11.13
CA SER A 274 4.42 1.61 -11.27
C SER A 274 3.36 1.91 -12.31
N SER A 275 2.77 0.88 -12.89
CA SER A 275 1.63 0.98 -13.78
C SER A 275 0.70 -0.19 -13.53
N ARG A 276 -0.55 -0.09 -13.98
CA ARG A 276 -1.50 -1.19 -13.88
C ARG A 276 -0.95 -2.49 -14.49
N TYR A 277 -0.33 -2.40 -15.67
CA TYR A 277 0.27 -3.56 -16.33
C TYR A 277 1.37 -4.21 -15.46
N VAL A 278 2.26 -3.39 -14.86
CA VAL A 278 3.33 -3.90 -14.00
C VAL A 278 2.76 -4.58 -12.76
N VAL A 279 1.74 -4.00 -12.12
CA VAL A 279 1.06 -4.59 -10.96
C VAL A 279 0.41 -5.94 -11.32
N GLU A 280 -0.32 -6.00 -12.45
CA GLU A 280 -0.91 -7.24 -12.96
C GLU A 280 0.16 -8.30 -13.28
N TYR A 281 1.29 -7.88 -13.85
CA TYR A 281 2.42 -8.78 -14.12
C TYR A 281 3.03 -9.35 -12.83
N LEU A 282 3.27 -8.51 -11.83
CA LEU A 282 3.79 -8.94 -10.54
C LEU A 282 2.88 -9.96 -9.86
N ALA A 283 1.56 -9.69 -9.84
CA ALA A 283 0.58 -10.62 -9.28
C ALA A 283 0.60 -11.98 -10.02
N ALA A 284 0.67 -11.97 -11.36
CA ALA A 284 0.79 -13.19 -12.16
C ALA A 284 2.12 -13.93 -11.95
N ALA A 285 3.19 -13.21 -11.61
CA ALA A 285 4.52 -13.76 -11.30
C ALA A 285 4.70 -14.17 -9.82
N ASN A 286 3.59 -14.22 -9.04
CA ASN A 286 3.54 -14.59 -7.62
C ASN A 286 4.32 -13.62 -6.69
N TYR A 287 4.41 -12.36 -7.06
CA TYR A 287 4.77 -11.33 -6.10
C TYR A 287 3.57 -11.03 -5.20
N GLU A 288 3.84 -10.65 -3.98
CA GLU A 288 2.84 -10.42 -2.94
C GLU A 288 2.74 -8.95 -2.54
N LEU A 289 3.86 -8.21 -2.64
CA LEU A 289 3.95 -6.81 -2.27
C LEU A 289 4.74 -6.01 -3.31
N GLY A 290 4.37 -4.73 -3.46
CA GLY A 290 5.10 -3.74 -4.24
C GLY A 290 5.34 -2.46 -3.44
N ALA A 291 6.56 -1.91 -3.45
CA ALA A 291 6.95 -0.75 -2.68
C ALA A 291 7.31 0.44 -3.58
N THR A 292 6.59 1.55 -3.43
CA THR A 292 6.82 2.81 -4.15
C THR A 292 7.76 3.73 -3.38
N VAL A 293 8.01 4.94 -3.89
CA VAL A 293 8.65 6.06 -3.17
C VAL A 293 7.66 7.17 -2.81
N THR A 294 6.36 6.91 -2.98
CA THR A 294 5.30 7.82 -2.53
C THR A 294 5.38 7.96 -1.02
N ARG A 295 5.58 9.18 -0.53
CA ARG A 295 5.74 9.45 0.90
C ARG A 295 4.46 9.19 1.66
N GLY A 296 4.54 8.39 2.72
CA GLY A 296 3.41 8.13 3.60
C GLY A 296 3.65 6.96 4.53
N ALA A 297 2.56 6.53 5.17
CA ALA A 297 2.53 5.34 6.01
C ALA A 297 1.32 4.48 5.61
N ASN A 298 1.47 3.18 5.74
CA ASN A 298 0.53 2.21 5.21
C ASN A 298 -0.49 1.80 6.27
N ARG A 299 -1.74 2.02 5.97
CA ARG A 299 -2.86 1.53 6.78
C ARG A 299 -3.20 0.10 6.37
N VAL A 300 -4.00 -0.58 7.18
CA VAL A 300 -4.46 -1.96 6.92
C VAL A 300 -5.19 -2.15 5.59
N TYR A 301 -5.66 -1.08 4.97
CA TYR A 301 -6.33 -1.07 3.66
C TYR A 301 -5.44 -0.49 2.55
N ALA A 302 -4.12 -0.39 2.76
CA ALA A 302 -3.21 0.00 1.70
C ALA A 302 -3.17 -1.09 0.62
N ASP A 303 -3.06 -0.65 -0.63
CA ASP A 303 -2.86 -1.58 -1.74
C ASP A 303 -1.51 -2.33 -1.54
N PRO A 304 -1.52 -3.66 -1.48
CA PRO A 304 -0.30 -4.44 -1.28
C PRO A 304 0.78 -4.16 -2.32
N PHE A 305 0.41 -3.81 -3.55
CA PHE A 305 1.35 -3.51 -4.63
C PHE A 305 1.76 -2.04 -4.72
N LEU A 306 1.20 -1.16 -3.87
CA LEU A 306 1.49 0.28 -3.90
C LEU A 306 1.88 0.83 -2.52
N LEU A 307 2.67 0.07 -1.76
CA LEU A 307 3.11 0.47 -0.42
C LEU A 307 3.86 1.79 -0.47
N GLN A 308 3.47 2.71 0.39
CA GLN A 308 4.11 4.00 0.56
C GLN A 308 5.37 3.86 1.42
N ARG A 309 6.43 4.59 1.06
CA ARG A 309 7.69 4.61 1.81
C ARG A 309 8.16 6.04 2.07
N THR A 310 8.79 6.25 3.20
CA THR A 310 9.43 7.53 3.51
C THR A 310 10.93 7.42 3.30
N MET A 311 11.43 8.12 2.28
CA MET A 311 12.85 8.20 1.95
C MET A 311 13.62 8.93 3.05
N ILE A 312 14.75 8.38 3.47
CA ILE A 312 15.65 9.00 4.44
C ILE A 312 16.85 9.59 3.68
N TYR A 313 17.07 10.90 3.88
CA TYR A 313 18.11 11.67 3.20
C TYR A 313 19.18 12.14 4.17
N ASN A 314 20.34 12.57 3.64
CA ASN A 314 21.48 13.06 4.41
C ASN A 314 21.17 14.28 5.29
N ASN A 315 20.23 15.11 4.88
CA ASN A 315 19.84 16.35 5.59
C ASN A 315 18.69 16.15 6.60
N HIS A 316 18.19 14.93 6.75
CA HIS A 316 17.16 14.66 7.75
C HIS A 316 17.74 14.60 9.13
N THR A 317 17.20 15.42 10.02
CA THR A 317 17.56 15.46 11.42
C THR A 317 16.87 14.35 12.22
N GLN A 318 17.30 14.15 13.48
CA GLN A 318 16.59 13.23 14.39
C GLN A 318 15.14 13.68 14.65
N GLU A 319 14.85 14.97 14.61
CA GLU A 319 13.49 15.48 14.74
C GLU A 319 12.63 15.15 13.51
N ASP A 320 13.21 15.19 12.31
CA ASP A 320 12.52 14.76 11.10
C ASP A 320 12.24 13.25 11.14
N PHE A 321 13.19 12.45 11.58
CA PHE A 321 13.01 11.02 11.79
C PHE A 321 11.85 10.72 12.75
N LYS A 322 11.76 11.41 13.87
CA LYS A 322 10.63 11.29 14.81
C LYS A 322 9.31 11.66 14.16
N LYS A 323 9.26 12.73 13.35
CA LYS A 323 8.04 13.12 12.60
C LYS A 323 7.59 12.03 11.62
N PHE A 324 8.52 11.35 10.93
CA PHE A 324 8.18 10.26 10.02
C PHE A 324 7.50 9.08 10.71
N LEU A 325 7.90 8.79 11.95
CA LEU A 325 7.29 7.77 12.78
C LEU A 325 5.93 8.21 13.36
N LEU A 326 5.73 9.52 13.58
CA LEU A 326 4.49 10.08 14.10
C LEU A 326 3.41 10.26 13.04
N SER A 327 3.77 10.39 11.76
CA SER A 327 2.82 10.48 10.65
C SER A 327 1.94 9.24 10.52
N SER A 328 2.29 8.17 11.24
CA SER A 328 1.50 6.95 11.40
C SER A 328 0.39 7.05 12.47
N ARG A 329 0.32 8.15 13.24
CA ARG A 329 -0.75 8.36 14.22
C ARG A 329 -1.95 9.04 13.55
N PRO A 330 -3.18 8.63 13.84
CA PRO A 330 -4.35 9.40 13.43
C PRO A 330 -4.28 10.80 14.03
N ARG A 331 -4.66 11.80 13.25
CA ARG A 331 -4.91 13.16 13.77
C ARG A 331 -6.22 13.19 14.48
#